data_bd5e8b5dd0aa4f8000e255a8e9c9e7be
#
_entry.id   bd5e8b5dd0aa4f8000e255a8e9c9e7be
#
_cell.length_a   1.000
_cell.length_b   1.000
_cell.length_c   1.000
_cell.angle_alpha   90.00
_cell.angle_beta   90.00
_cell.angle_gamma   90.00
#
_symmetry.space_group_name_H-M   'P 1'
#
loop_
_entity.id
_entity.type
_entity.pdbx_description
1 polymer ?
#
loop_
_entity_poly.entity_id
_entity_poly.type
_entity_poly.pdbx_seq_one_letter_code
_entity_poly.pdbx_strand_id
1 'polypeptide(L)'
;MSLITQLIALQTEGYSERQKAFRTTRANSVLRHPYARLIGPEIETLKNQISQNHLYYITPQPNTILQPQPHTPDKPSPLLAYLARITATIARNGAEMKDPLFDEPLFRMYTLLTRIEKLITNQTLQADLPILRRLITQLAANTTIPFHGEPIQGIQIMGMLETRNIDFRHILILSCNEGN
;
A
#
# COMPACT_ATOMS: atom_id res chain seq x y z
N MET A 1 -3.01 4.87 -7.01
CA MET A 1 -2.74 5.45 -5.68
C MET A 1 -2.54 4.28 -4.72
N SER A 2 -1.48 4.26 -3.91
CA SER A 2 -1.22 3.13 -3.02
C SER A 2 -2.25 3.03 -1.90
N LEU A 3 -2.50 1.81 -1.40
CA LEU A 3 -3.41 1.59 -0.27
C LEU A 3 -3.01 2.42 0.95
N ILE A 4 -1.72 2.49 1.24
CA ILE A 4 -1.18 3.27 2.37
C ILE A 4 -1.55 4.75 2.26
N THR A 5 -1.41 5.35 1.07
CA THR A 5 -1.79 6.75 0.87
C THR A 5 -3.30 6.97 1.07
N GLN A 6 -4.13 6.00 0.66
CA GLN A 6 -5.58 6.05 0.88
C GLN A 6 -5.94 5.88 2.36
N LEU A 7 -5.25 5.00 3.09
CA LEU A 7 -5.44 4.83 4.54
C LEU A 7 -5.03 6.09 5.31
N ILE A 8 -3.92 6.72 4.94
CA ILE A 8 -3.53 8.01 5.51
C ILE A 8 -4.63 9.05 5.27
N ALA A 9 -5.09 9.20 4.01
CA ALA A 9 -6.14 10.16 3.68
C ALA A 9 -7.46 9.85 4.38
N LEU A 10 -7.80 8.58 4.60
CA LEU A 10 -8.96 8.17 5.38
C LEU A 10 -8.89 8.70 6.82
N GLN A 11 -7.74 8.53 7.47
CA GLN A 11 -7.56 8.94 8.86
C GLN A 11 -7.43 10.47 9.03
N THR A 12 -6.79 11.15 8.07
CA THR A 12 -6.47 12.59 8.19
C THR A 12 -7.55 13.50 7.62
N GLU A 13 -8.14 13.11 6.51
CA GLU A 13 -9.12 13.93 5.77
C GLU A 13 -10.52 13.31 5.79
N GLY A 14 -10.62 12.00 6.07
CA GLY A 14 -11.87 11.26 6.05
C GLY A 14 -12.68 11.37 7.33
N TYR A 15 -12.03 11.48 8.47
CA TYR A 15 -12.73 11.60 9.75
C TYR A 15 -13.21 13.03 9.99
N SER A 16 -14.47 13.17 10.37
CA SER A 16 -15.10 14.45 10.73
C SER A 16 -15.32 14.51 12.23
N GLU A 17 -14.59 15.36 12.93
CA GLU A 17 -14.76 15.59 14.36
C GLU A 17 -16.17 16.08 14.70
N ARG A 18 -16.78 16.90 13.84
CA ARG A 18 -18.13 17.42 14.01
C ARG A 18 -19.19 16.32 13.97
N GLN A 19 -19.05 15.37 13.04
CA GLN A 19 -19.99 14.27 12.83
C GLN A 19 -19.60 13.01 13.62
N LYS A 20 -18.38 12.98 14.18
CA LYS A 20 -17.78 11.80 14.81
C LYS A 20 -17.87 10.56 13.89
N ALA A 21 -17.69 10.77 12.60
CA ALA A 21 -17.87 9.76 11.57
C ALA A 21 -16.92 9.94 10.39
N PHE A 22 -16.72 8.89 9.62
CA PHE A 22 -15.91 8.92 8.40
C PHE A 22 -16.74 9.27 7.17
N ARG A 23 -16.20 10.11 6.29
CA ARG A 23 -16.78 10.41 4.98
C ARG A 23 -16.72 9.18 4.08
N THR A 24 -17.85 8.77 3.53
CA THR A 24 -17.93 7.57 2.66
C THR A 24 -17.08 7.66 1.42
N THR A 25 -16.84 8.84 0.87
CA THR A 25 -15.96 9.04 -0.27
C THR A 25 -14.54 8.56 0.00
N ARG A 26 -13.98 8.87 1.18
CA ARG A 26 -12.65 8.41 1.60
C ARG A 26 -12.64 6.93 1.98
N ALA A 27 -13.68 6.46 2.66
CA ALA A 27 -13.84 5.05 2.99
C ALA A 27 -13.92 4.20 1.71
N ASN A 28 -14.73 4.60 0.72
CA ASN A 28 -14.86 3.90 -0.56
C ASN A 28 -13.54 3.81 -1.33
N SER A 29 -12.67 4.82 -1.26
CA SER A 29 -11.35 4.76 -1.90
C SER A 29 -10.53 3.59 -1.36
N VAL A 30 -10.55 3.35 -0.05
CA VAL A 30 -9.87 2.22 0.59
C VAL A 30 -10.59 0.90 0.28
N LEU A 31 -11.91 0.86 0.44
CA LEU A 31 -12.70 -0.35 0.28
C LEU A 31 -12.66 -0.93 -1.13
N ARG A 32 -12.48 -0.08 -2.16
CA ARG A 32 -12.34 -0.50 -3.56
C ARG A 32 -10.94 -1.01 -3.92
N HIS A 33 -9.96 -0.86 -3.03
CA HIS A 33 -8.62 -1.34 -3.30
C HIS A 33 -8.57 -2.87 -3.35
N PRO A 34 -7.84 -3.50 -4.29
CA PRO A 34 -7.78 -4.97 -4.40
C PRO A 34 -7.40 -5.68 -3.10
N TYR A 35 -6.51 -5.08 -2.31
CA TYR A 35 -6.05 -5.65 -1.04
C TYR A 35 -7.03 -5.43 0.12
N ALA A 36 -8.08 -4.62 -0.05
CA ALA A 36 -9.02 -4.35 1.03
C ALA A 36 -9.69 -5.63 1.55
N ARG A 37 -10.06 -6.56 0.66
CA ARG A 37 -10.65 -7.87 1.03
C ARG A 37 -9.79 -8.69 1.98
N LEU A 38 -8.47 -8.48 1.96
CA LEU A 38 -7.51 -9.19 2.81
C LEU A 38 -7.36 -8.55 4.20
N ILE A 39 -7.97 -7.39 4.43
CA ILE A 39 -7.97 -6.75 5.75
C ILE A 39 -8.89 -7.52 6.69
N GLY A 40 -10.09 -7.90 6.24
CA GLY A 40 -11.02 -8.69 7.01
C GLY A 40 -12.39 -8.82 6.33
N PRO A 41 -13.24 -9.73 6.82
CA PRO A 41 -14.57 -9.98 6.26
C PRO A 41 -15.52 -8.79 6.39
N GLU A 42 -15.27 -7.89 7.35
CA GLU A 42 -16.04 -6.66 7.56
C GLU A 42 -16.02 -5.72 6.35
N ILE A 43 -15.03 -5.83 5.48
CA ILE A 43 -14.88 -4.98 4.30
C ILE A 43 -16.08 -5.12 3.35
N GLU A 44 -16.53 -6.33 3.09
CA GLU A 44 -17.70 -6.57 2.21
C GLU A 44 -19.00 -6.08 2.88
N THR A 45 -19.13 -6.27 4.18
CA THR A 45 -20.27 -5.74 4.94
C THR A 45 -20.34 -4.22 4.85
N LEU A 46 -19.20 -3.53 5.03
CA LEU A 46 -19.10 -2.08 4.91
C LEU A 46 -19.44 -1.59 3.49
N LYS A 47 -18.95 -2.26 2.45
CA LYS A 47 -19.30 -1.93 1.06
C LYS A 47 -20.80 -2.01 0.82
N ASN A 48 -21.43 -3.09 1.28
CA ASN A 48 -22.86 -3.31 1.11
C ASN A 48 -23.68 -2.26 1.88
N GLN A 49 -23.30 -1.94 3.11
CA GLN A 49 -23.96 -0.88 3.90
C GLN A 49 -23.90 0.48 3.21
N ILE A 50 -22.74 0.85 2.66
CA ILE A 50 -22.58 2.12 1.94
C ILE A 50 -23.44 2.15 0.69
N SER A 51 -23.43 1.07 -0.11
CA SER A 51 -24.13 1.00 -1.37
C SER A 51 -25.65 1.00 -1.20
N GLN A 52 -26.17 0.25 -0.23
CA GLN A 52 -27.61 0.11 0.01
C GLN A 52 -28.24 1.35 0.64
N ASN A 53 -27.53 1.99 1.56
CA ASN A 53 -28.10 3.07 2.37
C ASN A 53 -27.71 4.46 1.87
N HIS A 54 -26.97 4.59 0.77
CA HIS A 54 -26.49 5.86 0.21
C HIS A 54 -25.88 6.80 1.26
N LEU A 55 -25.11 6.25 2.20
CA LEU A 55 -24.57 6.98 3.34
C LEU A 55 -23.51 8.00 2.92
N TYR A 56 -23.61 9.21 3.44
CA TYR A 56 -22.55 10.22 3.32
C TYR A 56 -21.46 10.06 4.40
N TYR A 57 -21.85 9.51 5.55
CA TYR A 57 -20.98 9.28 6.69
C TYR A 57 -21.18 7.88 7.24
N ILE A 58 -20.11 7.28 7.74
CA ILE A 58 -20.11 5.97 8.41
C ILE A 58 -19.57 6.16 9.82
N THR A 59 -20.27 5.59 10.78
CA THR A 59 -19.84 5.54 12.17
C THR A 59 -18.55 4.75 12.33
N PRO A 60 -17.63 5.19 13.19
CA PRO A 60 -16.45 4.43 13.55
C PRO A 60 -16.81 3.04 14.08
N GLN A 61 -16.01 2.06 13.69
CA GLN A 61 -16.14 0.68 14.16
C GLN A 61 -14.83 0.25 14.80
N PRO A 62 -14.84 -0.21 16.05
CA PRO A 62 -13.63 -0.67 16.72
C PRO A 62 -13.02 -1.86 15.99
N ASN A 63 -11.70 -1.95 16.01
CA ASN A 63 -10.92 -3.01 15.37
C ASN A 63 -11.05 -3.13 13.83
N THR A 64 -11.64 -2.14 13.17
CA THR A 64 -11.72 -2.07 11.71
C THR A 64 -10.84 -0.96 11.15
N ILE A 65 -10.83 -0.81 9.81
CA ILE A 65 -10.18 0.34 9.16
C ILE A 65 -10.82 1.68 9.52
N LEU A 66 -12.07 1.67 9.98
CA LEU A 66 -12.84 2.84 10.41
C LEU A 66 -12.67 3.14 11.90
N GLN A 67 -11.64 2.63 12.54
CA GLN A 67 -11.25 3.07 13.88
C GLN A 67 -10.45 4.37 13.77
N PRO A 68 -10.94 5.51 14.33
CA PRO A 68 -10.20 6.75 14.32
C PRO A 68 -8.87 6.56 15.07
N GLN A 69 -7.79 6.98 14.44
CA GLN A 69 -6.49 6.97 15.09
C GLN A 69 -6.22 8.35 15.68
N PRO A 70 -5.89 8.43 16.98
CA PRO A 70 -5.47 9.69 17.55
C PRO A 70 -4.16 10.11 16.85
N HIS A 71 -4.26 11.10 16.00
CA HIS A 71 -3.11 11.72 15.37
C HIS A 71 -3.15 13.20 15.67
N THR A 72 -2.17 13.66 16.39
CA THR A 72 -1.86 15.09 16.43
C THR A 72 -0.80 15.35 15.37
N PRO A 73 -0.75 16.57 14.81
CA PRO A 73 0.32 16.92 13.86
C PRO A 73 1.70 16.58 14.38
N ASP A 74 1.89 16.69 15.70
CA ASP A 74 3.18 16.50 16.38
C ASP A 74 3.46 15.03 16.78
N LYS A 75 2.47 14.15 16.72
CA LYS A 75 2.61 12.74 17.15
C LYS A 75 2.01 11.77 16.14
N PRO A 76 2.67 11.52 15.00
CA PRO A 76 2.18 10.62 13.97
C PRO A 76 2.38 9.12 14.29
N SER A 77 3.02 8.77 15.43
CA SER A 77 3.34 7.39 15.78
C SER A 77 2.12 6.44 15.81
N PRO A 78 0.96 6.81 16.39
CA PRO A 78 -0.22 5.92 16.38
C PRO A 78 -0.72 5.60 14.97
N LEU A 79 -0.62 6.57 14.04
CA LEU A 79 -0.97 6.37 12.65
C LEU A 79 -0.03 5.36 11.98
N LEU A 80 1.28 5.46 12.24
CA LEU A 80 2.27 4.52 11.70
C LEU A 80 2.04 3.10 12.22
N ALA A 81 1.81 2.93 13.51
CA ALA A 81 1.46 1.65 14.12
C ALA A 81 0.19 1.04 13.49
N TYR A 82 -0.82 1.87 13.25
CA TYR A 82 -2.04 1.46 12.56
C TYR A 82 -1.75 0.98 11.13
N LEU A 83 -0.98 1.73 10.34
CA LEU A 83 -0.62 1.36 8.98
C LEU A 83 0.21 0.06 8.94
N ALA A 84 1.17 -0.09 9.85
CA ALA A 84 1.97 -1.32 9.98
C ALA A 84 1.08 -2.52 10.33
N ARG A 85 0.14 -2.36 11.26
CA ARG A 85 -0.82 -3.41 11.64
C ARG A 85 -1.67 -3.85 10.45
N ILE A 86 -2.23 -2.91 9.68
CA ILE A 86 -3.03 -3.25 8.49
C ILE A 86 -2.18 -3.97 7.45
N THR A 87 -0.95 -3.51 7.19
CA THR A 87 -0.02 -4.16 6.25
C THR A 87 0.28 -5.60 6.70
N ALA A 88 0.57 -5.82 7.98
CA ALA A 88 0.80 -7.15 8.54
C ALA A 88 -0.43 -8.06 8.47
N THR A 89 -1.64 -7.49 8.64
CA THR A 89 -2.89 -8.26 8.51
C THR A 89 -3.11 -8.71 7.07
N ILE A 90 -2.88 -7.83 6.09
CA ILE A 90 -2.97 -8.17 4.67
C ILE A 90 -1.98 -9.27 4.32
N ALA A 91 -0.72 -9.17 4.80
CA ALA A 91 0.30 -10.19 4.55
C ALA A 91 -0.09 -11.55 5.13
N ARG A 92 -0.58 -11.59 6.37
CA ARG A 92 -1.04 -12.84 7.00
C ARG A 92 -2.21 -13.49 6.27
N ASN A 93 -3.21 -12.69 5.90
CA ASN A 93 -4.41 -13.20 5.22
C ASN A 93 -4.15 -13.55 3.75
N GLY A 94 -3.11 -13.00 3.14
CA GLY A 94 -2.67 -13.31 1.78
C GLY A 94 -1.61 -14.40 1.69
N ALA A 95 -1.09 -14.91 2.81
CA ALA A 95 0.02 -15.87 2.83
C ALA A 95 -0.27 -17.18 2.07
N GLU A 96 -1.53 -17.57 1.91
CA GLU A 96 -1.92 -18.73 1.13
C GLU A 96 -1.70 -18.57 -0.38
N MET A 97 -1.58 -17.33 -0.86
CA MET A 97 -1.37 -17.04 -2.29
C MET A 97 0.02 -17.48 -2.78
N LYS A 98 1.02 -17.59 -1.87
CA LYS A 98 2.41 -17.97 -2.17
C LYS A 98 3.01 -17.24 -3.39
N ASP A 99 2.68 -15.97 -3.54
CA ASP A 99 3.13 -15.13 -4.65
C ASP A 99 4.23 -14.16 -4.15
N PRO A 100 5.48 -14.34 -4.58
CA PRO A 100 6.56 -13.45 -4.20
C PRO A 100 6.34 -11.98 -4.57
N LEU A 101 5.58 -11.73 -5.66
CA LEU A 101 5.23 -10.36 -6.08
C LEU A 101 4.18 -9.72 -5.16
N PHE A 102 3.49 -10.53 -4.38
CA PHE A 102 2.56 -10.07 -3.35
C PHE A 102 3.27 -9.89 -2.00
N ASP A 103 4.09 -10.86 -1.60
CA ASP A 103 4.70 -10.90 -0.26
C ASP A 103 5.81 -9.87 -0.08
N GLU A 104 6.71 -9.74 -1.06
CA GLU A 104 7.87 -8.86 -0.98
C GLU A 104 7.49 -7.36 -0.83
N PRO A 105 6.54 -6.81 -1.61
CA PRO A 105 6.07 -5.44 -1.41
C PRO A 105 5.50 -5.16 -0.02
N LEU A 106 4.73 -6.10 0.53
CA LEU A 106 4.14 -5.98 1.84
C LEU A 106 5.20 -6.01 2.95
N PHE A 107 6.17 -6.92 2.84
CA PHE A 107 7.29 -6.99 3.77
C PHE A 107 8.12 -5.71 3.76
N ARG A 108 8.45 -5.18 2.58
CA ARG A 108 9.20 -3.91 2.45
C ARG A 108 8.41 -2.73 3.01
N MET A 109 7.12 -2.66 2.72
CA MET A 109 6.26 -1.60 3.26
C MET A 109 6.16 -1.68 4.78
N TYR A 110 5.97 -2.86 5.35
CA TYR A 110 5.94 -3.06 6.79
C TYR A 110 7.26 -2.63 7.45
N THR A 111 8.39 -3.05 6.88
CA THR A 111 9.72 -2.69 7.36
C THR A 111 9.97 -1.17 7.29
N LEU A 112 9.53 -0.53 6.23
CA LEU A 112 9.62 0.92 6.05
C LEU A 112 8.81 1.67 7.12
N LEU A 113 7.55 1.28 7.32
CA LEU A 113 6.67 1.92 8.31
C LEU A 113 7.20 1.76 9.73
N THR A 114 7.64 0.56 10.11
CA THR A 114 8.21 0.30 11.44
C THR A 114 9.54 1.01 11.66
N ARG A 115 10.35 1.18 10.60
CA ARG A 115 11.60 1.96 10.68
C ARG A 115 11.31 3.44 10.92
N ILE A 116 10.36 4.03 10.20
CA ILE A 116 9.97 5.43 10.39
C ILE A 116 9.40 5.63 11.80
N GLU A 117 8.53 4.72 12.26
CA GLU A 117 7.97 4.75 13.61
C GLU A 117 9.06 4.77 14.69
N LYS A 118 10.06 3.90 14.59
CA LYS A 118 11.20 3.87 15.52
C LYS A 118 12.00 5.18 15.50
N LEU A 119 12.24 5.76 14.32
CA LEU A 119 12.98 7.02 14.20
C LEU A 119 12.23 8.18 14.88
N ILE A 120 10.91 8.21 14.76
CA ILE A 120 10.06 9.23 15.41
C ILE A 120 10.01 8.99 16.92
N THR A 121 9.81 7.74 17.34
CA THR A 121 9.74 7.39 18.76
C THR A 121 11.05 7.71 19.48
N ASN A 122 12.18 7.48 18.83
CA ASN A 122 13.52 7.80 19.36
C ASN A 122 13.90 9.29 19.19
N GLN A 123 12.97 10.13 18.73
CA GLN A 123 13.20 11.57 18.49
C GLN A 123 14.33 11.89 17.49
N THR A 124 14.77 10.90 16.72
CA THR A 124 15.78 11.07 15.65
C THR A 124 15.18 11.74 14.42
N LEU A 125 13.88 11.54 14.19
CA LEU A 125 13.12 12.15 13.10
C LEU A 125 11.94 12.93 13.69
N GLN A 126 11.87 14.23 13.37
CA GLN A 126 10.70 15.05 13.62
C GLN A 126 10.00 15.30 12.30
N ALA A 127 8.77 14.82 12.16
CA ALA A 127 7.97 14.98 10.97
C ALA A 127 6.53 15.24 11.35
N ASP A 128 5.96 16.27 10.79
CA ASP A 128 4.51 16.47 10.80
C ASP A 128 3.82 15.54 9.80
N LEU A 129 2.51 15.53 9.81
CA LEU A 129 1.72 14.62 8.99
C LEU A 129 1.90 14.81 7.47
N PRO A 130 1.96 16.04 6.92
CA PRO A 130 2.29 16.30 5.51
C PRO A 130 3.67 15.78 5.11
N ILE A 131 4.68 16.05 5.94
CA ILE A 131 6.05 15.57 5.71
C ILE A 131 6.10 14.06 5.77
N LEU A 132 5.45 13.44 6.75
CA LEU A 132 5.37 11.99 6.87
C LEU A 132 4.74 11.34 5.63
N ARG A 133 3.61 11.88 5.16
CA ARG A 133 2.94 11.39 3.95
C ARG A 133 3.86 11.46 2.73
N ARG A 134 4.56 12.59 2.55
CA ARG A 134 5.52 12.77 1.46
C ARG A 134 6.69 11.79 1.57
N LEU A 135 7.24 11.63 2.77
CA LEU A 135 8.35 10.72 3.04
C LEU A 135 7.99 9.27 2.71
N ILE A 136 6.84 8.78 3.19
CA ILE A 136 6.36 7.42 2.90
C ILE A 136 6.19 7.24 1.40
N THR A 137 5.58 8.21 0.71
CA THR A 137 5.34 8.14 -0.74
C THR A 137 6.64 8.09 -1.52
N GLN A 138 7.61 8.93 -1.19
CA GLN A 138 8.91 8.96 -1.86
C GLN A 138 9.73 7.69 -1.61
N LEU A 139 9.79 7.23 -0.37
CA LEU A 139 10.54 6.01 -0.03
C LEU A 139 9.90 4.78 -0.68
N ALA A 140 8.57 4.70 -0.70
CA ALA A 140 7.87 3.61 -1.38
C ALA A 140 8.10 3.64 -2.91
N ALA A 141 8.12 4.82 -3.52
CA ALA A 141 8.39 4.96 -4.96
C ALA A 141 9.84 4.58 -5.34
N ASN A 142 10.78 4.84 -4.45
CA ASN A 142 12.20 4.51 -4.67
C ASN A 142 12.56 3.07 -4.28
N THR A 143 11.62 2.33 -3.68
CA THR A 143 11.86 0.93 -3.32
C THR A 143 11.59 0.04 -4.52
N THR A 144 12.65 -0.47 -5.13
CA THR A 144 12.55 -1.46 -6.22
C THR A 144 12.37 -2.86 -5.64
N ILE A 145 11.51 -3.64 -6.27
CA ILE A 145 11.32 -5.05 -5.95
C ILE A 145 12.08 -5.85 -7.00
N PRO A 146 13.14 -6.56 -6.61
CA PRO A 146 13.86 -7.40 -7.57
C PRO A 146 12.92 -8.51 -8.05
N PHE A 147 12.85 -8.67 -9.35
CA PHE A 147 12.15 -9.80 -9.95
C PHE A 147 13.06 -11.02 -9.80
N HIS A 148 12.73 -11.90 -8.87
CA HIS A 148 13.44 -13.16 -8.70
C HIS A 148 12.81 -14.21 -9.61
N GLY A 149 13.46 -14.51 -10.69
CA GLY A 149 13.09 -15.60 -11.60
C GLY A 149 13.69 -15.37 -12.98
N GLU A 150 14.72 -16.11 -13.32
CA GLU A 150 15.04 -16.31 -14.73
C GLU A 150 13.98 -17.23 -15.30
N PRO A 151 13.19 -16.78 -16.29
CA PRO A 151 12.23 -17.66 -16.94
C PRO A 151 13.01 -18.73 -17.70
N ILE A 152 12.97 -19.95 -17.20
CA ILE A 152 13.64 -21.09 -17.82
C ILE A 152 12.86 -21.53 -19.08
N GLN A 153 11.59 -21.21 -19.17
CA GLN A 153 10.70 -21.57 -20.28
C GLN A 153 9.81 -20.39 -20.68
N GLY A 154 9.59 -20.24 -21.98
CA GLY A 154 8.70 -19.24 -22.55
C GLY A 154 9.41 -18.15 -23.34
N ILE A 155 8.64 -17.13 -23.73
CA ILE A 155 9.14 -15.96 -24.45
C ILE A 155 9.80 -15.02 -23.44
N GLN A 156 11.05 -14.64 -23.72
CA GLN A 156 11.80 -13.67 -22.93
C GLN A 156 11.90 -12.35 -23.68
N ILE A 157 11.58 -11.24 -23.02
CA ILE A 157 11.76 -9.90 -23.54
C ILE A 157 12.97 -9.29 -22.83
N MET A 158 14.00 -9.00 -23.57
CA MET A 158 15.29 -8.53 -23.06
C MET A 158 15.75 -7.26 -23.76
N GLY A 159 16.50 -6.43 -23.06
CA GLY A 159 17.25 -5.35 -23.69
C GLY A 159 18.49 -5.85 -24.43
N MET A 160 19.09 -4.99 -25.25
CA MET A 160 20.26 -5.36 -26.05
C MET A 160 21.48 -5.72 -25.18
N LEU A 161 21.61 -5.15 -24.00
CA LEU A 161 22.74 -5.43 -23.10
C LEU A 161 22.61 -6.78 -22.41
N GLU A 162 21.40 -7.19 -22.11
CA GLU A 162 21.09 -8.45 -21.42
C GLU A 162 21.22 -9.67 -22.33
N THR A 163 21.22 -9.48 -23.65
CA THR A 163 21.38 -10.56 -24.63
C THR A 163 22.85 -10.95 -24.91
N ARG A 164 23.80 -10.25 -24.33
CA ARG A 164 25.22 -10.54 -24.54
C ARG A 164 25.60 -11.91 -23.98
N ASN A 165 26.32 -12.68 -24.77
CA ASN A 165 26.80 -14.04 -24.45
C ASN A 165 25.68 -15.07 -24.17
N ILE A 166 24.50 -14.86 -24.72
CA ILE A 166 23.40 -15.82 -24.64
C ILE A 166 23.06 -16.27 -26.06
N ASP A 167 22.99 -17.58 -26.29
CA ASP A 167 22.60 -18.17 -27.57
C ASP A 167 21.07 -18.42 -27.56
N PHE A 168 20.41 -17.99 -28.62
CA PHE A 168 18.97 -18.16 -28.80
C PHE A 168 18.69 -19.03 -30.03
N ARG A 169 17.71 -19.95 -29.94
CA ARG A 169 17.22 -20.68 -31.11
C ARG A 169 16.41 -19.77 -32.05
N HIS A 170 15.65 -18.87 -31.48
CA HIS A 170 14.82 -17.91 -32.21
C HIS A 170 14.96 -16.57 -31.53
N ILE A 171 15.17 -15.52 -32.30
CA ILE A 171 15.25 -14.15 -31.83
C ILE A 171 14.34 -13.27 -32.69
N LEU A 172 13.59 -12.39 -32.05
CA LEU A 172 12.82 -11.33 -32.68
C LEU A 172 13.33 -9.99 -32.20
N ILE A 173 13.87 -9.20 -33.11
CA ILE A 173 14.42 -7.88 -32.80
C ILE A 173 13.38 -6.83 -33.23
N LEU A 174 12.96 -5.98 -32.29
CA LEU A 174 12.06 -4.87 -32.53
C LEU A 174 12.86 -3.57 -32.62
N SER A 175 12.35 -2.63 -33.42
CA SER A 175 12.93 -1.28 -33.58
C SER A 175 14.39 -1.28 -34.06
N CYS A 176 14.77 -2.25 -34.91
CA CYS A 176 16.07 -2.32 -35.54
C CYS A 176 16.13 -1.38 -36.75
N ASN A 177 16.10 -0.05 -36.51
CA ASN A 177 16.17 0.97 -37.56
C ASN A 177 17.59 1.49 -37.67
N GLU A 178 18.01 1.83 -38.91
CA GLU A 178 19.27 2.54 -39.15
C GLU A 178 19.25 3.90 -38.44
N GLY A 179 20.21 4.14 -37.56
CA GLY A 179 20.37 5.45 -36.86
C GLY A 179 19.86 5.51 -35.42
N ASN A 180 19.47 4.38 -34.82
CA ASN A 180 19.24 4.29 -33.36
C ASN A 180 20.37 3.51 -32.68
#